data_7cee3896bc8e8da74a37831617b8da19
#
_entry.id   7cee3896bc8e8da74a37831617b8da19
#
_cell.length_a   1.000
_cell.length_b   1.000
_cell.length_c   1.000
_cell.angle_alpha   90.00
_cell.angle_beta   90.00
_cell.angle_gamma   90.00
#
_symmetry.space_group_name_H-M   'P 1'
#
loop_
_entity.id
_entity.type
_entity.pdbx_description
1 polymer ?
#
loop_
_entity_poly.entity_id
_entity_poly.type
_entity_poly.pdbx_seq_one_letter_code
_entity_poly.pdbx_strand_id
1 'polypeptide(L)'
;MHGIDHLVPLFFTRVRGKRILVTSRLVADVLRVPRIEFPDYPSCERLRTVSRDELMSSFCERPIAWGEHLFTPVRPFAKGPRFMNMVMTFVLHPLSHYNSIIEPCARLLPYLLEHLTINISSHFILFIVDVHLDSASRDKLIFPSAITRILRHFSVPFPSSYHFTIMCAIDYANVKSSEAQFWSW
;
A
#
# COMPACT_ATOMS: atom_id res chain seq x y z
N MET A 1 -19.55 12.18 -23.92
CA MET A 1 -18.80 12.08 -22.65
C MET A 1 -19.32 10.87 -21.93
N HIS A 2 -18.66 9.71 -22.10
CA HIS A 2 -19.02 8.51 -21.36
C HIS A 2 -18.23 8.55 -20.07
N GLY A 3 -18.95 8.81 -18.97
CA GLY A 3 -18.39 8.66 -17.63
C GLY A 3 -17.91 7.24 -17.47
N ILE A 4 -16.63 7.06 -17.26
CA ILE A 4 -16.09 5.81 -16.73
C ILE A 4 -16.69 5.74 -15.33
N ASP A 5 -17.73 4.91 -15.17
CA ASP A 5 -18.17 4.48 -13.85
C ASP A 5 -16.94 3.91 -13.15
N HIS A 6 -16.36 4.71 -12.29
CA HIS A 6 -15.32 4.23 -11.39
C HIS A 6 -15.98 3.17 -10.51
N LEU A 7 -15.85 1.91 -10.92
CA LEU A 7 -16.29 0.77 -10.16
C LEU A 7 -15.75 0.92 -8.74
N VAL A 8 -16.62 1.34 -7.84
CA VAL A 8 -16.25 1.50 -6.43
C VAL A 8 -15.86 0.10 -5.94
N PRO A 9 -14.60 -0.15 -5.62
CA PRO A 9 -14.17 -1.48 -5.22
C PRO A 9 -14.95 -1.92 -4.00
N LEU A 10 -15.46 -3.13 -4.04
CA LEU A 10 -16.18 -3.75 -2.93
C LEU A 10 -15.99 -5.26 -2.94
N PHE A 11 -16.08 -5.88 -1.78
CA PHE A 11 -16.16 -7.33 -1.68
C PHE A 11 -17.06 -7.76 -0.53
N PHE A 12 -17.56 -8.98 -0.64
CA PHE A 12 -18.30 -9.64 0.44
C PHE A 12 -17.42 -10.68 1.12
N THR A 13 -17.50 -10.72 2.44
CA THR A 13 -16.88 -11.78 3.22
C THR A 13 -17.84 -12.29 4.29
N ARG A 14 -17.55 -13.47 4.84
CA ARG A 14 -18.30 -14.03 5.96
C ARG A 14 -17.32 -14.35 7.09
N VAL A 15 -17.52 -13.72 8.23
CA VAL A 15 -16.68 -13.93 9.42
C VAL A 15 -17.59 -14.35 10.58
N ARG A 16 -17.35 -15.53 11.16
CA ARG A 16 -18.14 -16.09 12.26
C ARG A 16 -19.66 -16.03 12.01
N GLY A 17 -20.07 -16.41 10.80
CA GLY A 17 -21.47 -16.43 10.39
C GLY A 17 -22.04 -15.07 9.96
N LYS A 18 -21.40 -13.94 10.29
CA LYS A 18 -21.84 -12.61 9.86
C LYS A 18 -21.37 -12.33 8.43
N ARG A 19 -22.31 -11.90 7.58
CA ARG A 19 -22.01 -11.41 6.22
C ARG A 19 -21.61 -9.93 6.31
N ILE A 20 -20.45 -9.59 5.75
CA ILE A 20 -19.87 -8.25 5.80
C ILE A 20 -19.67 -7.79 4.36
N LEU A 21 -20.25 -6.65 4.02
CA LEU A 21 -19.96 -5.93 2.78
C LEU A 21 -18.90 -4.86 3.08
N VAL A 22 -17.74 -5.00 2.47
CA VAL A 22 -16.65 -4.03 2.58
C VAL A 22 -16.68 -3.12 1.37
N THR A 23 -16.91 -1.83 1.58
CA THR A 23 -16.91 -0.78 0.55
C THR A 23 -15.85 0.26 0.87
N SER A 24 -15.40 1.03 -0.12
CA SER A 24 -14.45 2.11 0.12
C SER A 24 -15.00 3.17 1.09
N ARG A 25 -16.30 3.41 1.06
CA ARG A 25 -16.98 4.29 2.02
C ARG A 25 -16.84 3.78 3.46
N LEU A 26 -17.15 2.50 3.69
CA LEU A 26 -17.01 1.87 5.00
C LEU A 26 -15.56 1.94 5.49
N VAL A 27 -14.60 1.62 4.62
CA VAL A 27 -13.17 1.66 4.96
C VAL A 27 -12.76 3.08 5.35
N ALA A 28 -13.17 4.08 4.57
CA ALA A 28 -12.87 5.49 4.87
C ALA A 28 -13.43 5.90 6.24
N ASP A 29 -14.69 5.57 6.53
CA ASP A 29 -15.36 5.90 7.79
C ASP A 29 -14.69 5.20 8.99
N VAL A 30 -14.41 3.89 8.88
CA VAL A 30 -13.80 3.10 9.96
C VAL A 30 -12.35 3.48 10.22
N LEU A 31 -11.57 3.72 9.17
CA LEU A 31 -10.16 4.09 9.28
C LEU A 31 -9.96 5.59 9.53
N ARG A 32 -11.02 6.40 9.35
CA ARG A 32 -10.99 7.87 9.45
C ARG A 32 -10.02 8.50 8.45
N VAL A 33 -10.04 7.99 7.22
CA VAL A 33 -9.26 8.56 6.11
C VAL A 33 -10.18 9.40 5.22
N PRO A 34 -9.66 10.47 4.58
CA PRO A 34 -10.43 11.30 3.68
C PRO A 34 -11.02 10.47 2.52
N ARG A 35 -12.25 10.80 2.14
CA ARG A 35 -12.82 10.32 0.88
C ARG A 35 -12.42 11.27 -0.23
N ILE A 36 -11.81 10.71 -1.27
CA ILE A 36 -11.43 11.45 -2.45
C ILE A 36 -12.28 10.92 -3.59
N GLU A 37 -13.16 11.76 -4.10
CA GLU A 37 -14.12 11.37 -5.13
C GLU A 37 -13.44 11.22 -6.49
N PHE A 38 -12.50 12.11 -6.80
CA PHE A 38 -11.74 12.12 -8.04
C PHE A 38 -10.23 12.04 -7.72
N PRO A 39 -9.71 10.84 -7.42
CA PRO A 39 -8.29 10.69 -7.11
C PRO A 39 -7.44 10.74 -8.39
N ASP A 40 -6.24 11.27 -8.27
CA ASP A 40 -5.27 11.22 -9.37
C ASP A 40 -4.79 9.79 -9.65
N TYR A 41 -4.60 9.00 -8.59
CA TYR A 41 -4.20 7.58 -8.71
C TYR A 41 -5.41 6.67 -8.93
N PRO A 42 -5.38 5.75 -9.91
CA PRO A 42 -4.33 5.50 -10.91
C PRO A 42 -4.55 6.26 -12.24
N SER A 43 -5.37 7.30 -12.25
CA SER A 43 -5.94 7.91 -13.47
C SER A 43 -5.04 8.96 -14.12
N CYS A 44 -3.99 9.44 -13.46
CA CYS A 44 -3.06 10.42 -14.02
C CYS A 44 -2.35 9.84 -15.25
N GLU A 45 -2.74 10.31 -16.45
CA GLU A 45 -2.27 9.78 -17.73
C GLU A 45 -0.75 9.84 -17.86
N ARG A 46 -0.15 10.94 -17.42
CA ARG A 46 1.30 11.13 -17.44
C ARG A 46 2.04 10.01 -16.70
N LEU A 47 1.58 9.62 -15.51
CA LEU A 47 2.23 8.59 -14.70
C LEU A 47 1.86 7.17 -15.13
N ARG A 48 0.68 6.99 -15.74
CA ARG A 48 0.23 5.69 -16.22
C ARG A 48 1.04 5.19 -17.41
N THR A 49 1.49 6.10 -18.26
CA THR A 49 2.22 5.78 -19.51
C THR A 49 3.74 5.65 -19.32
N VAL A 50 4.27 6.03 -18.15
CA VAL A 50 5.71 5.94 -17.84
C VAL A 50 6.16 4.48 -17.85
N SER A 51 7.25 4.19 -18.53
CA SER A 51 7.86 2.87 -18.55
C SER A 51 8.48 2.50 -17.18
N ARG A 52 8.73 1.20 -16.96
CA ARG A 52 9.39 0.74 -15.72
C ARG A 52 10.78 1.35 -15.54
N ASP A 53 11.53 1.46 -16.61
CA ASP A 53 12.89 2.00 -16.57
C ASP A 53 12.92 3.50 -16.30
N GLU A 54 11.97 4.25 -16.84
CA GLU A 54 11.80 5.67 -16.55
C GLU A 54 11.39 5.88 -15.09
N LEU A 55 10.49 5.04 -14.55
CA LEU A 55 10.13 5.08 -13.13
C LEU A 55 11.37 4.87 -12.26
N MET A 56 12.14 3.81 -12.53
CA MET A 56 13.36 3.53 -11.77
C MET A 56 14.36 4.65 -11.85
N SER A 57 14.59 5.19 -13.04
CA SER A 57 15.53 6.30 -13.25
C SER A 57 15.09 7.56 -12.48
N SER A 58 13.78 7.79 -12.32
CA SER A 58 13.26 8.94 -11.57
C SER A 58 13.48 8.85 -10.06
N PHE A 59 13.66 7.64 -9.52
CA PHE A 59 13.90 7.42 -8.09
C PHE A 59 15.37 7.40 -7.71
N CYS A 60 16.24 7.17 -8.68
CA CYS A 60 17.66 6.95 -8.47
C CYS A 60 18.49 8.21 -8.76
N GLU A 61 19.62 8.35 -8.09
CA GLU A 61 20.59 9.41 -8.41
C GLU A 61 21.29 9.18 -9.77
N ARG A 62 21.29 7.93 -10.23
CA ARG A 62 21.80 7.53 -11.54
C ARG A 62 20.78 6.66 -12.25
N PRO A 63 20.59 6.80 -13.57
CA PRO A 63 19.69 5.96 -14.34
C PRO A 63 20.00 4.47 -14.15
N ILE A 64 18.96 3.71 -13.79
CA ILE A 64 19.04 2.27 -13.59
C ILE A 64 17.84 1.64 -14.27
N ALA A 65 18.06 0.58 -15.03
CA ALA A 65 16.99 -0.20 -15.61
C ALA A 65 16.26 -1.03 -14.54
N TRP A 66 15.00 -1.29 -14.77
CA TRP A 66 14.16 -2.17 -13.96
C TRP A 66 14.70 -3.58 -14.04
N GLY A 67 15.33 -4.31 -13.84
CA GLY A 67 15.72 -5.70 -14.00
C GLY A 67 14.59 -6.64 -14.39
N GLU A 68 14.95 -7.87 -14.74
CA GLU A 68 13.98 -8.92 -15.10
C GLU A 68 13.23 -9.50 -13.90
N HIS A 69 13.60 -9.12 -12.69
CA HIS A 69 13.01 -9.65 -11.46
C HIS A 69 11.74 -8.93 -11.04
N LEU A 70 10.85 -9.64 -10.35
CA LEU A 70 9.63 -9.09 -9.75
C LEU A 70 9.94 -8.02 -8.67
N PHE A 71 11.14 -8.08 -8.09
CA PHE A 71 11.59 -7.20 -7.02
C PHE A 71 12.87 -6.48 -7.46
N THR A 72 12.86 -5.16 -7.38
CA THR A 72 14.05 -4.35 -7.64
C THR A 72 14.57 -3.77 -6.32
N PRO A 73 15.89 -3.87 -6.03
CA PRO A 73 16.45 -3.29 -4.82
C PRO A 73 16.26 -1.77 -4.77
N VAL A 74 15.87 -1.22 -3.61
CA VAL A 74 15.72 0.25 -3.40
C VAL A 74 17.02 0.92 -2.97
N ARG A 75 18.10 0.16 -2.84
CA ARG A 75 19.41 0.69 -2.44
C ARG A 75 19.90 1.85 -3.31
N PRO A 76 19.73 1.84 -4.65
CA PRO A 76 20.15 2.94 -5.50
C PRO A 76 19.22 4.17 -5.47
N PHE A 77 18.10 4.11 -4.74
CA PHE A 77 17.16 5.23 -4.67
C PHE A 77 17.79 6.42 -3.94
N ALA A 78 17.45 7.62 -4.41
CA ALA A 78 17.69 8.85 -3.68
C ALA A 78 16.97 8.83 -2.31
N LYS A 79 17.39 9.65 -1.37
CA LYS A 79 16.92 9.64 0.02
C LYS A 79 15.41 9.78 0.15
N GLY A 80 14.78 10.69 -0.59
CA GLY A 80 13.33 10.93 -0.55
C GLY A 80 12.51 9.73 -1.02
N PRO A 81 12.71 9.24 -2.25
CA PRO A 81 12.04 8.04 -2.75
C PRO A 81 12.24 6.81 -1.87
N ARG A 82 13.45 6.62 -1.34
CA ARG A 82 13.76 5.50 -0.45
C ARG A 82 12.96 5.56 0.87
N PHE A 83 12.91 6.73 1.50
CA PHE A 83 12.12 6.95 2.71
C PHE A 83 10.63 6.74 2.42
N MET A 84 10.13 7.30 1.33
CA MET A 84 8.73 7.17 0.95
C MET A 84 8.36 5.72 0.63
N ASN A 85 9.24 4.95 -0.03
CA ASN A 85 9.04 3.52 -0.24
C ASN A 85 8.93 2.76 1.09
N MET A 86 9.74 3.10 2.08
CA MET A 86 9.64 2.50 3.42
C MET A 86 8.28 2.80 4.04
N VAL A 87 7.85 4.06 4.06
CA VAL A 87 6.51 4.45 4.58
C VAL A 87 5.40 3.70 3.84
N MET A 88 5.46 3.68 2.52
CA MET A 88 4.48 3.00 1.68
C MET A 88 4.40 1.50 1.99
N THR A 89 5.54 0.84 2.13
CA THR A 89 5.62 -0.59 2.45
C THR A 89 5.03 -0.92 3.82
N PHE A 90 5.17 -0.04 4.80
CA PHE A 90 4.59 -0.27 6.12
C PHE A 90 3.10 0.07 6.21
N VAL A 91 2.64 1.07 5.45
CA VAL A 91 1.31 1.65 5.62
C VAL A 91 0.32 1.22 4.53
N LEU A 92 0.73 1.27 3.26
CA LEU A 92 -0.15 1.07 2.11
C LEU A 92 0.00 -0.31 1.45
N HIS A 93 1.20 -0.88 1.51
CA HIS A 93 1.55 -2.16 0.92
C HIS A 93 2.40 -2.98 1.88
N PRO A 94 1.83 -3.56 2.94
CA PRO A 94 2.60 -4.31 3.95
C PRO A 94 3.24 -5.55 3.34
N LEU A 95 4.42 -5.36 2.79
CA LEU A 95 5.27 -6.40 2.22
C LEU A 95 6.31 -6.84 3.26
N SER A 96 6.85 -8.04 3.07
CA SER A 96 7.89 -8.58 3.95
C SER A 96 9.27 -7.93 3.76
N HIS A 97 9.46 -7.18 2.65
CA HIS A 97 10.76 -6.65 2.25
C HIS A 97 10.66 -5.17 1.88
N TYR A 98 11.05 -4.28 2.78
CA TYR A 98 11.13 -2.84 2.53
C TYR A 98 12.40 -2.43 1.76
N ASN A 99 13.35 -3.35 1.57
CA ASN A 99 14.59 -3.13 0.82
C ASN A 99 14.44 -3.34 -0.68
N SER A 100 13.26 -3.70 -1.14
CA SER A 100 12.94 -3.89 -2.54
C SER A 100 11.59 -3.26 -2.86
N ILE A 101 11.37 -2.96 -4.13
CA ILE A 101 10.12 -2.43 -4.64
C ILE A 101 9.56 -3.34 -5.71
N ILE A 102 8.26 -3.54 -5.71
CA ILE A 102 7.50 -4.22 -6.76
C ILE A 102 6.84 -3.20 -7.67
N GLU A 103 6.46 -3.60 -8.88
CA GLU A 103 5.87 -2.67 -9.87
C GLU A 103 4.65 -1.89 -9.36
N PRO A 104 3.65 -2.48 -8.69
CA PRO A 104 2.53 -1.71 -8.15
C PRO A 104 2.97 -0.61 -7.18
N CYS A 105 3.96 -0.89 -6.35
CA CYS A 105 4.55 0.10 -5.44
C CYS A 105 5.33 1.18 -6.18
N ALA A 106 6.10 0.80 -7.20
CA ALA A 106 6.84 1.75 -8.01
C ALA A 106 5.90 2.69 -8.78
N ARG A 107 4.75 2.19 -9.23
CA ARG A 107 3.72 3.03 -9.87
C ARG A 107 2.99 3.95 -8.91
N LEU A 108 2.86 3.59 -7.64
CA LEU A 108 2.24 4.41 -6.61
C LEU A 108 3.18 5.49 -6.06
N LEU A 109 4.48 5.20 -6.02
CA LEU A 109 5.48 6.06 -5.41
C LEU A 109 5.55 7.48 -5.99
N PRO A 110 5.49 7.72 -7.32
CA PRO A 110 5.46 9.08 -7.88
C PRO A 110 4.28 9.91 -7.38
N TYR A 111 3.10 9.30 -7.22
CA TYR A 111 1.92 10.01 -6.71
C TYR A 111 2.15 10.54 -5.30
N LEU A 112 2.81 9.76 -4.45
CA LEU A 112 3.18 10.18 -3.09
C LEU A 112 4.24 11.27 -3.10
N LEU A 113 5.25 11.15 -3.97
CA LEU A 113 6.34 12.13 -4.08
C LEU A 113 5.87 13.48 -4.65
N GLU A 114 4.90 13.45 -5.56
CA GLU A 114 4.34 14.64 -6.20
C GLU A 114 3.10 15.19 -5.46
N HIS A 115 2.77 14.64 -4.28
CA HIS A 115 1.60 15.03 -3.48
C HIS A 115 0.27 14.93 -4.23
N LEU A 116 0.17 14.01 -5.19
CA LEU A 116 -1.06 13.74 -5.92
C LEU A 116 -2.05 12.97 -5.04
N THR A 117 -3.33 13.12 -5.34
CA THR A 117 -4.38 12.53 -4.51
C THR A 117 -4.54 11.03 -4.76
N ILE A 118 -4.66 10.29 -3.66
CA ILE A 118 -4.85 8.83 -3.65
C ILE A 118 -6.08 8.51 -2.81
N ASN A 119 -7.02 7.76 -3.37
CA ASN A 119 -8.13 7.21 -2.58
C ASN A 119 -7.64 5.99 -1.78
N ILE A 120 -7.16 6.25 -0.56
CA ILE A 120 -6.58 5.22 0.32
C ILE A 120 -7.55 4.08 0.60
N SER A 121 -8.84 4.38 0.77
CA SER A 121 -9.84 3.34 1.06
C SER A 121 -10.08 2.40 -0.12
N SER A 122 -10.11 2.92 -1.33
CA SER A 122 -10.20 2.10 -2.55
C SER A 122 -8.93 1.29 -2.78
N HIS A 123 -7.77 1.92 -2.60
CA HIS A 123 -6.47 1.25 -2.69
C HIS A 123 -6.34 0.08 -1.69
N PHE A 124 -6.76 0.29 -0.45
CA PHE A 124 -6.82 -0.74 0.58
C PHE A 124 -7.64 -1.96 0.16
N ILE A 125 -8.83 -1.74 -0.43
CA ILE A 125 -9.70 -2.84 -0.89
C ILE A 125 -9.04 -3.59 -2.04
N LEU A 126 -8.53 -2.88 -3.05
CA LEU A 126 -7.88 -3.48 -4.20
C LEU A 126 -6.69 -4.33 -3.77
N PHE A 127 -5.86 -3.82 -2.87
CA PHE A 127 -4.71 -4.57 -2.37
C PHE A 127 -5.10 -5.84 -1.60
N ILE A 128 -6.16 -5.79 -0.78
CA ILE A 128 -6.67 -7.01 -0.12
C ILE A 128 -7.13 -8.04 -1.14
N VAL A 129 -7.83 -7.61 -2.18
CA VAL A 129 -8.31 -8.52 -3.25
C VAL A 129 -7.12 -9.12 -3.99
N ASP A 130 -6.14 -8.32 -4.37
CA ASP A 130 -4.94 -8.78 -5.09
C ASP A 130 -4.17 -9.83 -4.28
N VAL A 131 -3.92 -9.56 -2.99
CA VAL A 131 -3.25 -10.53 -2.11
C VAL A 131 -4.08 -11.79 -1.89
N HIS A 132 -5.41 -11.68 -1.83
CA HIS A 132 -6.28 -12.85 -1.71
C HIS A 132 -6.23 -13.74 -2.96
N LEU A 133 -6.10 -13.15 -4.14
CA LEU A 133 -5.99 -13.87 -5.40
C LEU A 133 -4.59 -14.48 -5.62
N ASP A 134 -3.57 -13.90 -5.00
CA ASP A 134 -2.20 -14.41 -5.05
C ASP A 134 -2.03 -15.61 -4.09
N SER A 135 -1.87 -16.79 -4.67
CA SER A 135 -1.70 -18.03 -3.90
C SER A 135 -0.44 -18.05 -3.01
N ALA A 136 0.61 -17.34 -3.41
CA ALA A 136 1.87 -17.27 -2.68
C ALA A 136 1.79 -16.37 -1.42
N SER A 137 0.81 -15.49 -1.35
CA SER A 137 0.67 -14.52 -0.26
C SER A 137 -0.40 -14.88 0.79
N ARG A 138 -1.08 -16.03 0.64
CA ARG A 138 -2.24 -16.42 1.47
C ARG A 138 -1.93 -16.62 2.96
N ASP A 139 -0.69 -16.87 3.30
CA ASP A 139 -0.30 -17.16 4.69
C ASP A 139 -0.09 -15.90 5.55
N LYS A 140 -0.23 -14.72 4.95
CA LYS A 140 -0.01 -13.45 5.63
C LYS A 140 -1.29 -12.64 5.75
N LEU A 141 -1.65 -12.29 6.97
CA LEU A 141 -2.71 -11.32 7.21
C LEU A 141 -2.16 -9.91 6.99
N ILE A 142 -2.58 -9.28 5.89
CA ILE A 142 -2.26 -7.88 5.61
C ILE A 142 -3.20 -6.96 6.40
N PHE A 143 -2.74 -5.79 6.77
CA PHE A 143 -3.52 -4.77 7.51
C PHE A 143 -4.29 -5.30 8.73
N PRO A 144 -3.68 -6.08 9.65
CA PRO A 144 -4.39 -6.73 10.74
C PRO A 144 -5.17 -5.73 11.61
N SER A 145 -4.59 -4.56 11.88
CA SER A 145 -5.23 -3.50 12.67
C SER A 145 -6.47 -2.92 11.98
N ALA A 146 -6.40 -2.68 10.66
CA ALA A 146 -7.52 -2.16 9.89
C ALA A 146 -8.65 -3.19 9.79
N ILE A 147 -8.32 -4.45 9.51
CA ILE A 147 -9.28 -5.56 9.48
C ILE A 147 -9.95 -5.70 10.86
N THR A 148 -9.20 -5.65 11.95
CA THR A 148 -9.76 -5.72 13.31
C THR A 148 -10.75 -4.57 13.57
N ARG A 149 -10.43 -3.34 13.14
CA ARG A 149 -11.34 -2.19 13.27
C ARG A 149 -12.63 -2.39 12.47
N ILE A 150 -12.53 -2.89 11.22
CA ILE A 150 -13.70 -3.21 10.40
C ILE A 150 -14.55 -4.28 11.06
N LEU A 151 -13.96 -5.37 11.55
CA LEU A 151 -14.70 -6.44 12.21
C LEU A 151 -15.37 -5.96 13.51
N ARG A 152 -14.73 -5.08 14.29
CA ARG A 152 -15.32 -4.44 15.47
C ARG A 152 -16.51 -3.57 15.10
N HIS A 153 -16.44 -2.81 14.00
CA HIS A 153 -17.56 -2.01 13.50
C HIS A 153 -18.81 -2.87 13.25
N PHE A 154 -18.64 -4.10 12.78
CA PHE A 154 -19.73 -5.06 12.60
C PHE A 154 -20.03 -5.89 13.85
N SER A 155 -19.50 -5.54 15.00
CA SER A 155 -19.68 -6.29 16.25
C SER A 155 -19.38 -7.79 16.09
N VAL A 156 -18.33 -8.12 15.36
CA VAL A 156 -17.83 -9.50 15.30
C VAL A 156 -17.13 -9.82 16.63
N PRO A 157 -17.51 -10.90 17.33
CA PRO A 157 -16.91 -11.22 18.62
C PRO A 157 -15.44 -11.67 18.44
N PHE A 158 -14.56 -11.10 19.26
CA PHE A 158 -13.17 -11.53 19.38
C PHE A 158 -12.99 -12.33 20.65
N PRO A 159 -12.20 -13.42 20.64
CA PRO A 159 -11.79 -14.08 21.87
C PRO A 159 -11.01 -13.10 22.75
N SER A 160 -11.30 -13.09 24.06
CA SER A 160 -10.65 -12.19 25.03
C SER A 160 -9.12 -12.40 25.15
N SER A 161 -8.62 -13.55 24.69
CA SER A 161 -7.21 -13.92 24.75
C SER A 161 -6.33 -13.39 23.60
N TYR A 162 -6.90 -12.76 22.58
CA TYR A 162 -6.11 -12.22 21.46
C TYR A 162 -5.75 -10.75 21.70
N HIS A 163 -4.60 -10.55 22.32
CA HIS A 163 -3.91 -9.26 22.32
C HIS A 163 -2.88 -9.26 21.19
N PHE A 164 -3.15 -8.53 20.11
CA PHE A 164 -2.16 -8.26 19.08
C PHE A 164 -1.31 -7.07 19.52
N THR A 165 -0.07 -7.32 19.84
CA THR A 165 0.92 -6.26 19.95
C THR A 165 1.33 -5.85 18.53
N ILE A 166 1.17 -4.59 18.18
CA ILE A 166 1.70 -4.04 16.91
C ILE A 166 3.23 -4.03 17.07
N MET A 167 3.90 -4.98 16.43
CA MET A 167 5.34 -5.17 16.61
C MET A 167 6.21 -4.18 15.82
N CYS A 168 5.65 -3.40 14.89
CA CYS A 168 6.42 -2.44 14.07
C CYS A 168 5.60 -1.18 13.84
N ALA A 169 5.77 -0.19 14.69
CA ALA A 169 5.49 1.19 14.33
C ALA A 169 6.71 1.73 13.56
N ILE A 170 6.49 2.60 12.56
CA ILE A 170 7.58 3.40 12.00
C ILE A 170 7.99 4.36 13.12
N ASP A 171 9.14 4.13 13.70
CA ASP A 171 9.71 4.97 14.74
C ASP A 171 10.97 5.68 14.25
N TYR A 172 11.49 6.58 15.07
CA TYR A 172 12.71 7.32 14.74
C TYR A 172 13.92 6.40 14.54
N ALA A 173 13.99 5.26 15.24
CA ALA A 173 15.07 4.28 15.08
C ALA A 173 15.04 3.61 13.71
N ASN A 174 13.85 3.29 13.19
CA ASN A 174 13.66 2.75 11.85
C ASN A 174 14.11 3.74 10.76
N VAL A 175 13.75 5.02 10.92
CA VAL A 175 14.18 6.10 10.02
C VAL A 175 15.70 6.25 10.05
N LYS A 176 16.29 6.33 11.23
CA LYS A 176 17.72 6.48 11.43
C LYS A 176 18.54 5.28 10.93
N SER A 177 18.02 4.06 11.12
CA SER A 177 18.63 2.85 10.56
C SER A 177 18.63 2.88 9.03
N SER A 178 17.54 3.33 8.39
CA SER A 178 17.49 3.51 6.94
C SER A 178 18.49 4.58 6.46
N GLU A 179 18.67 5.66 7.20
CA GLU A 179 19.68 6.69 6.91
C GLU A 179 21.10 6.14 7.07
N ALA A 180 21.40 5.42 8.14
CA ALA A 180 22.71 4.82 8.38
C ALA A 180 23.10 3.84 7.27
N GLN A 181 22.15 3.05 6.76
CA GLN A 181 22.37 2.20 5.59
C GLN A 181 22.66 2.99 4.30
N PHE A 182 22.14 4.21 4.19
CA PHE A 182 22.43 5.07 3.04
C PHE A 182 23.89 5.58 3.05
N TRP A 183 24.42 5.94 4.24
CA TRP A 183 25.77 6.52 4.37
C TRP A 183 26.90 5.48 4.50
N SER A 184 26.58 4.20 4.63
CA SER A 184 27.58 3.12 4.78
C SER A 184 28.17 2.62 3.44
N TRP A 185 27.99 3.37 2.35
CA TRP A 185 28.39 3.04 0.98
C TRP A 185 28.91 4.30 0.27
#